data_a39c7cd89486844d71f0333ff07a17ed
#
_entry.id   a39c7cd89486844d71f0333ff07a17ed
#
_cell.length_a   1.000
_cell.length_b   1.000
_cell.length_c   1.000
_cell.angle_alpha   90.00
_cell.angle_beta   90.00
_cell.angle_gamma   90.00
#
_symmetry.space_group_name_H-M   'P 1'
#
loop_
_entity.id
_entity.type
_entity.pdbx_description
1 polymer ?
#
loop_
_entity_poly.entity_id
_entity_poly.type
_entity_poly.pdbx_seq_one_letter_code
_entity_poly.pdbx_strand_id
1 'polypeptide(L)'
;MATQSPPLITREDKTVPVTVQTRAALAPRDAFDVIVPIDLSLVFKGWGPFPAVRGVKNQTAAWDHAGPSRNPDLSDGSTAMERLTEYTAGHSFGYELTHFTGVLRRFISGIRGEWTFTPDGTATVIRWTYEFKPLRGRDALVRFGIAPLWRRYMRLSVEAAVRIAEESRNERGARLPDLRPVGSAGLSLRRA
;
A
#
# COMPACT_ATOMS: atom_id res chain seq x y z
N MET A 1 4.35 3.32 27.86
CA MET A 1 5.08 3.55 26.60
C MET A 1 5.43 2.20 26.02
N ALA A 2 4.80 1.80 24.93
CA ALA A 2 5.16 0.56 24.26
C ALA A 2 6.52 0.76 23.59
N THR A 3 7.53 0.01 24.00
CA THR A 3 8.86 0.01 23.41
C THR A 3 8.71 -0.57 21.99
N GLN A 4 8.79 0.27 20.97
CA GLN A 4 8.81 -0.21 19.58
C GLN A 4 10.04 -1.10 19.42
N SER A 5 9.83 -2.32 18.95
CA SER A 5 10.95 -3.19 18.58
C SER A 5 11.77 -2.53 17.48
N PRO A 6 13.11 -2.60 17.54
CA PRO A 6 13.97 -1.99 16.53
C PRO A 6 13.63 -2.52 15.14
N PRO A 7 13.81 -1.72 14.07
CA PRO A 7 13.58 -2.15 12.70
C PRO A 7 14.51 -3.32 12.35
N LEU A 8 13.97 -4.30 11.62
CA LEU A 8 14.70 -5.49 11.19
C LEU A 8 15.70 -5.17 10.08
N ILE A 9 15.41 -4.15 9.28
CA ILE A 9 16.25 -3.65 8.20
C ILE A 9 16.66 -2.22 8.52
N THR A 10 17.94 -2.04 8.78
CA THR A 10 18.54 -0.74 9.06
C THR A 10 19.14 -0.13 7.80
N ARG A 11 19.54 1.15 7.87
CA ARG A 11 20.23 1.83 6.77
C ARG A 11 21.60 1.24 6.44
N GLU A 12 22.20 0.49 7.37
CA GLU A 12 23.49 -0.16 7.23
C GLU A 12 23.41 -1.52 6.50
N ASP A 13 22.21 -2.07 6.41
CA ASP A 13 21.99 -3.35 5.75
C ASP A 13 22.14 -3.24 4.23
N LYS A 14 22.81 -4.22 3.64
CA LYS A 14 22.85 -4.37 2.20
C LYS A 14 21.51 -4.89 1.71
N THR A 15 20.76 -4.05 0.99
CA THR A 15 19.47 -4.41 0.40
C THR A 15 19.51 -4.38 -1.12
N VAL A 16 18.53 -5.02 -1.72
CA VAL A 16 18.23 -4.92 -3.16
C VAL A 16 16.93 -4.16 -3.32
N PRO A 17 16.97 -2.85 -3.66
CA PRO A 17 15.77 -2.06 -3.80
C PRO A 17 15.07 -2.31 -5.14
N VAL A 18 13.74 -2.30 -5.10
CA VAL A 18 12.86 -2.28 -6.26
C VAL A 18 11.86 -1.16 -6.05
N THR A 19 11.82 -0.20 -6.96
CA THR A 19 10.89 0.93 -6.88
C THR A 19 9.99 0.95 -8.10
N VAL A 20 8.70 1.19 -7.88
CA VAL A 20 7.71 1.50 -8.90
C VAL A 20 7.02 2.81 -8.54
N GLN A 21 6.50 3.49 -9.56
CA GLN A 21 5.80 4.75 -9.39
C GLN A 21 4.61 4.79 -10.34
N THR A 22 3.52 5.38 -9.89
CA THR A 22 2.33 5.63 -10.71
C THR A 22 1.71 6.97 -10.31
N ARG A 23 0.74 7.42 -11.09
CA ARG A 23 -0.01 8.65 -10.84
C ARG A 23 -1.48 8.31 -10.64
N ALA A 24 -2.09 8.87 -9.59
CA ALA A 24 -3.52 8.78 -9.32
C ALA A 24 -4.19 10.14 -9.52
N ALA A 25 -5.37 10.16 -10.14
CA ALA A 25 -6.17 11.37 -10.33
C ALA A 25 -6.96 11.72 -9.05
N LEU A 26 -6.27 11.72 -7.91
CA LEU A 26 -6.79 11.93 -6.56
C LEU A 26 -5.87 12.87 -5.80
N ALA A 27 -6.40 13.62 -4.82
CA ALA A 27 -5.57 14.30 -3.84
C ALA A 27 -4.80 13.27 -2.96
N PRO A 28 -3.62 13.60 -2.43
CA PRO A 28 -2.80 12.64 -1.66
C PRO A 28 -3.55 11.98 -0.51
N ARG A 29 -4.33 12.74 0.23
CA ARG A 29 -5.13 12.23 1.35
C ARG A 29 -6.18 11.24 0.90
N ASP A 30 -6.88 11.53 -0.20
CA ASP A 30 -7.94 10.65 -0.72
C ASP A 30 -7.36 9.33 -1.22
N ALA A 31 -6.22 9.37 -1.92
CA ALA A 31 -5.50 8.18 -2.35
C ALA A 31 -5.00 7.35 -1.16
N PHE A 32 -4.41 8.00 -0.17
CA PHE A 32 -3.87 7.38 1.03
C PHE A 32 -4.97 6.66 1.84
N ASP A 33 -6.09 7.35 2.11
CA ASP A 33 -7.18 6.83 2.94
C ASP A 33 -7.88 5.59 2.33
N VAL A 34 -7.74 5.37 1.01
CA VAL A 34 -8.24 4.15 0.35
C VAL A 34 -7.16 3.08 0.22
N ILE A 35 -5.92 3.46 -0.14
CA ILE A 35 -4.87 2.49 -0.47
C ILE A 35 -4.29 1.84 0.79
N VAL A 36 -4.14 2.57 1.89
CA VAL A 36 -3.51 2.01 3.11
C VAL A 36 -4.32 0.88 3.73
N PRO A 37 -5.64 1.01 3.95
CA PRO A 37 -6.46 -0.07 4.51
C PRO A 37 -6.97 -1.07 3.45
N ILE A 38 -6.49 -1.00 2.19
CA ILE A 38 -7.03 -1.83 1.10
C ILE A 38 -6.92 -3.32 1.43
N ASP A 39 -7.94 -4.08 1.06
CA ASP A 39 -7.86 -5.53 1.09
C ASP A 39 -6.79 -6.00 0.08
N LEU A 40 -5.72 -6.60 0.60
CA LEU A 40 -4.59 -7.05 -0.20
C LEU A 40 -5.01 -8.06 -1.28
N SER A 41 -6.08 -8.82 -1.07
CA SER A 41 -6.60 -9.78 -2.04
C SER A 41 -7.15 -9.11 -3.31
N LEU A 42 -7.53 -7.84 -3.22
CA LEU A 42 -8.01 -7.08 -4.38
C LEU A 42 -6.88 -6.64 -5.31
N VAL A 43 -5.67 -6.45 -4.79
CA VAL A 43 -4.53 -5.90 -5.54
C VAL A 43 -3.46 -6.93 -5.86
N PHE A 44 -3.25 -7.92 -4.99
CA PHE A 44 -2.22 -8.95 -5.17
C PHE A 44 -2.83 -10.24 -5.75
N LYS A 45 -3.14 -10.23 -7.05
CA LYS A 45 -3.79 -11.35 -7.76
C LYS A 45 -2.86 -12.51 -8.13
N GLY A 46 -1.57 -12.39 -7.83
CA GLY A 46 -0.53 -13.32 -8.28
C GLY A 46 -0.03 -12.98 -9.69
N TRP A 47 1.28 -13.18 -9.91
CA TRP A 47 1.89 -13.02 -11.23
C TRP A 47 3.20 -13.80 -11.32
N GLY A 48 3.40 -14.53 -12.40
CA GLY A 48 4.61 -15.36 -12.61
C GLY A 48 4.82 -16.33 -11.44
N PRO A 49 6.01 -16.34 -10.78
CA PRO A 49 6.28 -17.23 -9.66
C PRO A 49 5.70 -16.71 -8.32
N PHE A 50 5.06 -15.55 -8.28
CA PHE A 50 4.56 -14.96 -7.03
C PHE A 50 3.10 -15.29 -6.82
N PRO A 51 2.74 -15.85 -5.64
CA PRO A 51 1.37 -16.21 -5.33
C PRO A 51 0.48 -14.98 -5.16
N ALA A 52 -0.82 -15.17 -5.31
CA ALA A 52 -1.83 -14.20 -4.92
C ALA A 52 -1.96 -14.12 -3.40
N VAL A 53 -2.41 -12.97 -2.89
CA VAL A 53 -2.89 -12.85 -1.51
C VAL A 53 -4.38 -13.21 -1.50
N ARG A 54 -4.79 -14.13 -0.63
CA ARG A 54 -6.20 -14.52 -0.40
C ARG A 54 -6.89 -13.63 0.63
N GLY A 55 -6.10 -13.02 1.50
CA GLY A 55 -6.56 -12.19 2.61
C GLY A 55 -5.46 -12.03 3.65
N VAL A 56 -5.83 -11.56 4.83
CA VAL A 56 -4.91 -11.43 5.97
C VAL A 56 -5.45 -12.18 7.18
N LYS A 57 -4.54 -12.71 8.00
CA LYS A 57 -4.84 -13.38 9.26
C LYS A 57 -4.10 -12.69 10.41
N ASN A 58 -4.55 -12.93 11.64
CA ASN A 58 -3.88 -12.49 12.86
C ASN A 58 -3.58 -10.97 12.90
N GLN A 59 -4.43 -10.15 12.30
CA GLN A 59 -4.26 -8.70 12.36
C GLN A 59 -4.52 -8.23 13.79
N THR A 60 -3.52 -7.56 14.41
CA THR A 60 -3.55 -7.21 15.83
C THR A 60 -4.33 -5.93 16.13
N ALA A 61 -4.43 -5.00 15.18
CA ALA A 61 -5.19 -3.76 15.29
C ALA A 61 -5.51 -3.18 13.90
N ALA A 62 -6.21 -2.03 13.85
CA ALA A 62 -6.41 -1.28 12.62
C ALA A 62 -5.08 -0.89 11.97
N TRP A 63 -5.07 -0.81 10.62
CA TRP A 63 -3.86 -0.51 9.84
C TRP A 63 -3.73 0.99 9.61
N ASP A 64 -3.71 1.78 10.71
CA ASP A 64 -3.83 3.25 10.75
C ASP A 64 -2.80 3.95 11.64
N HIS A 65 -1.84 3.20 12.21
CA HIS A 65 -0.73 3.71 13.02
C HIS A 65 0.43 2.71 13.04
N ALA A 66 1.63 3.13 13.39
CA ALA A 66 2.77 2.22 13.54
C ALA A 66 2.57 1.26 14.72
N GLY A 67 2.94 -0.02 14.52
CA GLY A 67 2.90 -1.06 15.55
C GLY A 67 2.10 -2.31 15.18
N PRO A 68 0.88 -2.22 14.60
CA PRO A 68 0.11 -3.40 14.19
C PRO A 68 0.88 -4.37 13.30
N SER A 69 0.55 -5.64 13.44
CA SER A 69 1.06 -6.72 12.61
C SER A 69 -0.09 -7.56 12.05
N ARG A 70 0.19 -8.26 10.96
CA ARG A 70 -0.72 -9.19 10.29
C ARG A 70 0.05 -10.25 9.51
N ASN A 71 -0.64 -11.31 9.10
CA ASN A 71 -0.07 -12.35 8.26
C ASN A 71 -0.81 -12.41 6.92
N PRO A 72 -0.22 -11.98 5.80
CA PRO A 72 -0.78 -12.25 4.48
C PRO A 72 -0.91 -13.76 4.25
N ASP A 73 -2.11 -14.21 3.85
CA ASP A 73 -2.41 -15.59 3.50
C ASP A 73 -2.25 -15.77 1.99
N LEU A 74 -1.21 -16.49 1.57
CA LEU A 74 -0.85 -16.61 0.16
C LEU A 74 -1.50 -17.83 -0.49
N SER A 75 -1.73 -17.77 -1.80
CA SER A 75 -2.44 -18.81 -2.55
C SER A 75 -1.68 -20.15 -2.64
N ASP A 76 -0.37 -20.14 -2.41
CA ASP A 76 0.48 -21.33 -2.32
C ASP A 76 0.54 -21.92 -0.89
N GLY A 77 -0.26 -21.38 0.04
CA GLY A 77 -0.27 -21.77 1.45
C GLY A 77 0.85 -21.17 2.29
N SER A 78 1.73 -20.38 1.69
CA SER A 78 2.77 -19.68 2.44
C SER A 78 2.25 -18.38 3.08
N THR A 79 3.03 -17.85 4.02
CA THR A 79 2.73 -16.61 4.72
C THR A 79 4.02 -15.91 5.14
N ALA A 80 3.90 -14.69 5.63
CA ALA A 80 4.95 -13.93 6.30
C ALA A 80 4.32 -13.17 7.49
N MET A 81 5.13 -12.62 8.37
CA MET A 81 4.68 -11.62 9.33
C MET A 81 4.93 -10.23 8.75
N GLU A 82 3.89 -9.45 8.58
CA GLU A 82 3.94 -8.05 8.17
C GLU A 82 3.68 -7.15 9.37
N ARG A 83 4.52 -6.15 9.59
CA ARG A 83 4.38 -5.16 10.68
C ARG A 83 4.44 -3.75 10.10
N LEU A 84 3.48 -2.92 10.43
CA LEU A 84 3.49 -1.50 10.10
C LEU A 84 4.50 -0.79 11.00
N THR A 85 5.54 -0.20 10.42
CA THR A 85 6.66 0.41 11.16
C THR A 85 6.61 1.93 11.20
N GLU A 86 6.05 2.54 10.16
CA GLU A 86 5.95 3.99 10.02
C GLU A 86 4.57 4.35 9.45
N TYR A 87 4.01 5.46 9.91
CA TYR A 87 2.71 5.95 9.44
C TYR A 87 2.63 7.47 9.57
N THR A 88 2.53 8.16 8.45
CA THR A 88 2.30 9.60 8.37
C THR A 88 1.07 9.84 7.52
N ALA A 89 -0.05 10.11 8.18
CA ALA A 89 -1.37 10.19 7.54
C ALA A 89 -1.39 11.12 6.32
N GLY A 90 -1.85 10.61 5.19
CA GLY A 90 -1.91 11.33 3.91
C GLY A 90 -0.58 11.47 3.16
N HIS A 91 0.53 10.99 3.70
CA HIS A 91 1.87 11.18 3.13
C HIS A 91 2.64 9.90 2.87
N SER A 92 2.77 9.04 3.88
CA SER A 92 3.60 7.83 3.74
C SER A 92 3.26 6.77 4.78
N PHE A 93 3.61 5.54 4.47
CA PHE A 93 3.68 4.46 5.45
C PHE A 93 4.79 3.49 5.08
N GLY A 94 5.36 2.87 6.11
CA GLY A 94 6.41 1.85 5.99
C GLY A 94 6.03 0.59 6.74
N TYR A 95 6.49 -0.55 6.24
CA TYR A 95 6.25 -1.85 6.85
C TYR A 95 7.44 -2.78 6.64
N GLU A 96 7.51 -3.82 7.45
CA GLU A 96 8.48 -4.90 7.32
C GLU A 96 7.78 -6.24 7.18
N LEU A 97 8.34 -7.11 6.32
CA LEU A 97 7.95 -8.52 6.24
C LEU A 97 9.10 -9.41 6.68
N THR A 98 8.75 -10.37 7.54
CA THR A 98 9.69 -11.32 8.15
C THR A 98 9.03 -12.68 8.28
N HIS A 99 9.73 -13.68 8.83
CA HIS A 99 9.17 -15.01 9.12
C HIS A 99 8.47 -15.67 7.93
N PHE A 100 9.09 -15.58 6.75
CA PHE A 100 8.57 -16.22 5.54
C PHE A 100 8.51 -17.72 5.69
N THR A 101 7.38 -18.33 5.34
CA THR A 101 7.23 -19.80 5.36
C THR A 101 7.42 -20.42 3.98
N GLY A 102 7.27 -19.63 2.89
CA GLY A 102 7.40 -20.07 1.51
C GLY A 102 8.83 -20.13 1.00
N VAL A 103 8.97 -20.25 -0.32
CA VAL A 103 10.26 -20.38 -1.01
C VAL A 103 11.19 -19.18 -0.81
N LEU A 104 10.65 -17.99 -0.62
CA LEU A 104 11.43 -16.77 -0.41
C LEU A 104 12.38 -16.83 0.79
N ARG A 105 12.05 -17.57 1.84
CA ARG A 105 12.91 -17.78 3.01
C ARG A 105 14.29 -18.33 2.70
N ARG A 106 14.47 -18.92 1.50
CA ARG A 106 15.76 -19.46 1.05
C ARG A 106 16.68 -18.41 0.43
N PHE A 107 16.17 -17.22 0.17
CA PHE A 107 16.86 -16.17 -0.56
C PHE A 107 16.99 -14.87 0.23
N ILE A 108 16.01 -14.56 1.08
CA ILE A 108 15.93 -13.31 1.83
C ILE A 108 15.62 -13.56 3.31
N SER A 109 16.12 -12.68 4.17
CA SER A 109 15.83 -12.68 5.61
C SER A 109 14.70 -11.71 5.99
N GLY A 110 14.44 -10.70 5.18
CA GLY A 110 13.42 -9.69 5.43
C GLY A 110 13.18 -8.82 4.21
N ILE A 111 12.12 -8.04 4.29
CA ILE A 111 11.75 -7.01 3.33
C ILE A 111 11.32 -5.77 4.10
N ARG A 112 11.73 -4.60 3.64
CA ARG A 112 11.15 -3.31 4.03
C ARG A 112 10.36 -2.77 2.84
N GLY A 113 9.12 -2.37 3.06
CA GLY A 113 8.28 -1.69 2.11
C GLY A 113 8.02 -0.25 2.54
N GLU A 114 8.01 0.68 1.59
CA GLU A 114 7.68 2.09 1.84
C GLU A 114 6.79 2.62 0.71
N TRP A 115 5.72 3.29 1.10
CA TRP A 115 4.84 4.01 0.19
C TRP A 115 4.88 5.50 0.50
N THR A 116 4.98 6.32 -0.56
CA THR A 116 4.88 7.78 -0.44
C THR A 116 3.84 8.32 -1.40
N PHE A 117 3.12 9.35 -0.96
CA PHE A 117 2.04 10.01 -1.67
C PHE A 117 2.38 11.49 -1.80
N THR A 118 2.90 11.88 -2.96
CA THR A 118 3.40 13.26 -3.20
C THR A 118 2.41 14.03 -4.07
N PRO A 119 2.02 15.25 -3.68
CA PRO A 119 1.15 16.10 -4.50
C PRO A 119 1.75 16.38 -5.89
N ASP A 120 0.90 16.34 -6.93
CA ASP A 120 1.26 16.68 -8.30
C ASP A 120 0.07 17.43 -8.95
N GLY A 121 -0.06 18.73 -8.65
CA GLY A 121 -1.24 19.52 -8.99
C GLY A 121 -2.49 18.97 -8.30
N THR A 122 -3.50 18.59 -9.07
CA THR A 122 -4.74 17.96 -8.58
C THR A 122 -4.64 16.43 -8.43
N ALA A 123 -3.47 15.86 -8.74
CA ALA A 123 -3.19 14.45 -8.70
C ALA A 123 -2.14 14.11 -7.63
N THR A 124 -1.81 12.84 -7.52
CA THR A 124 -0.81 12.31 -6.60
C THR A 124 0.16 11.41 -7.34
N VAL A 125 1.44 11.63 -7.14
CA VAL A 125 2.47 10.65 -7.47
C VAL A 125 2.59 9.68 -6.31
N ILE A 126 2.32 8.42 -6.57
CA ILE A 126 2.44 7.31 -5.62
C ILE A 126 3.70 6.53 -5.96
N ARG A 127 4.61 6.45 -5.01
CA ARG A 127 5.85 5.69 -5.13
C ARG A 127 5.86 4.58 -4.10
N TRP A 128 6.18 3.37 -4.55
CA TRP A 128 6.33 2.20 -3.70
C TRP A 128 7.73 1.62 -3.89
N THR A 129 8.49 1.61 -2.80
CA THR A 129 9.83 1.01 -2.72
C THR A 129 9.78 -0.26 -1.89
N TYR A 130 10.45 -1.30 -2.36
CA TYR A 130 10.55 -2.62 -1.74
C TYR A 130 12.03 -2.98 -1.65
N GLU A 131 12.54 -3.13 -0.44
CA GLU A 131 13.94 -3.43 -0.18
C GLU A 131 14.07 -4.86 0.31
N PHE A 132 14.59 -5.74 -0.53
CA PHE A 132 14.91 -7.09 -0.14
C PHE A 132 16.22 -7.13 0.65
N LYS A 133 16.25 -7.80 1.81
CA LYS A 133 17.46 -8.13 2.55
C LYS A 133 17.90 -9.55 2.19
N PRO A 134 18.85 -9.74 1.23
CA PRO A 134 19.30 -11.05 0.82
C PRO A 134 19.98 -11.81 1.96
N LEU A 135 19.85 -13.12 1.96
CA LEU A 135 20.73 -13.99 2.74
C LEU A 135 22.16 -13.95 2.19
N ARG A 136 23.15 -14.24 3.03
CA ARG A 136 24.56 -14.23 2.63
C ARG A 136 24.77 -15.06 1.35
N GLY A 137 25.43 -14.46 0.34
CA GLY A 137 25.70 -15.07 -0.96
C GLY A 137 24.49 -15.16 -1.90
N ARG A 138 23.35 -14.53 -1.58
CA ARG A 138 22.13 -14.54 -2.41
C ARG A 138 21.89 -13.21 -3.15
N ASP A 139 22.77 -12.20 -2.96
CA ASP A 139 22.60 -10.85 -3.53
C ASP A 139 22.38 -10.88 -5.06
N ALA A 140 23.26 -11.58 -5.79
CA ALA A 140 23.17 -11.66 -7.24
C ALA A 140 21.86 -12.29 -7.71
N LEU A 141 21.43 -13.38 -7.05
CA LEU A 141 20.18 -14.08 -7.38
C LEU A 141 18.97 -13.20 -7.09
N VAL A 142 18.95 -12.49 -5.95
CA VAL A 142 17.86 -11.56 -5.64
C VAL A 142 17.86 -10.40 -6.63
N ARG A 143 19.01 -9.79 -6.91
CA ARG A 143 19.16 -8.62 -7.80
C ARG A 143 18.77 -8.92 -9.24
N PHE A 144 19.24 -10.03 -9.79
CA PHE A 144 19.11 -10.35 -11.22
C PHE A 144 17.99 -11.36 -11.52
N GLY A 145 17.57 -12.14 -10.54
CA GLY A 145 16.50 -13.14 -10.69
C GLY A 145 15.16 -12.65 -10.12
N ILE A 146 15.09 -12.35 -8.82
CA ILE A 146 13.82 -12.06 -8.14
C ILE A 146 13.37 -10.62 -8.41
N ALA A 147 14.24 -9.63 -8.22
CA ALA A 147 13.87 -8.22 -8.27
C ALA A 147 13.25 -7.75 -9.61
N PRO A 148 13.72 -8.18 -10.80
CA PRO A 148 13.09 -7.80 -12.06
C PRO A 148 11.67 -8.33 -12.21
N LEU A 149 11.44 -9.57 -11.81
CA LEU A 149 10.11 -10.19 -11.83
C LEU A 149 9.18 -9.54 -10.80
N TRP A 150 9.72 -9.28 -9.59
CA TRP A 150 8.99 -8.58 -8.54
C TRP A 150 8.57 -7.17 -8.94
N ARG A 151 9.42 -6.43 -9.66
CA ARG A 151 9.08 -5.11 -10.20
C ARG A 151 7.85 -5.14 -11.10
N ARG A 152 7.71 -6.18 -11.92
CA ARG A 152 6.52 -6.34 -12.77
C ARG A 152 5.28 -6.57 -11.92
N TYR A 153 5.36 -7.45 -10.91
CA TYR A 153 4.26 -7.72 -9.99
C TYR A 153 3.86 -6.47 -9.19
N MET A 154 4.84 -5.73 -8.65
CA MET A 154 4.58 -4.46 -7.97
C MET A 154 3.83 -3.46 -8.85
N ARG A 155 4.22 -3.35 -10.12
CA ARG A 155 3.57 -2.43 -11.06
C ARG A 155 2.10 -2.78 -11.25
N LEU A 156 1.79 -4.03 -11.49
CA LEU A 156 0.42 -4.52 -11.63
C LEU A 156 -0.41 -4.26 -10.35
N SER A 157 0.20 -4.46 -9.19
CA SER A 157 -0.46 -4.27 -7.89
C SER A 157 -0.72 -2.79 -7.59
N VAL A 158 0.23 -1.90 -7.83
CA VAL A 158 0.03 -0.46 -7.59
C VAL A 158 -0.98 0.14 -8.56
N GLU A 159 -0.99 -0.29 -9.83
CA GLU A 159 -1.99 0.11 -10.82
C GLU A 159 -3.40 -0.35 -10.41
N ALA A 160 -3.53 -1.57 -9.88
CA ALA A 160 -4.80 -2.07 -9.34
C ALA A 160 -5.26 -1.26 -8.13
N ALA A 161 -4.36 -0.93 -7.21
CA ALA A 161 -4.68 -0.12 -6.03
C ALA A 161 -5.16 1.29 -6.41
N VAL A 162 -4.51 1.93 -7.38
CA VAL A 162 -4.90 3.25 -7.89
C VAL A 162 -6.28 3.19 -8.53
N ARG A 163 -6.55 2.21 -9.39
CA ARG A 163 -7.86 2.05 -10.02
C ARG A 163 -8.98 1.92 -8.99
N ILE A 164 -8.80 1.08 -7.96
CA ILE A 164 -9.77 0.92 -6.87
C ILE A 164 -9.98 2.25 -6.13
N ALA A 165 -8.93 3.01 -5.88
CA ALA A 165 -9.04 4.29 -5.19
C ALA A 165 -9.83 5.32 -6.02
N GLU A 166 -9.58 5.39 -7.32
CA GLU A 166 -10.30 6.28 -8.25
C GLU A 166 -11.78 5.90 -8.40
N GLU A 167 -12.08 4.60 -8.51
CA GLU A 167 -13.45 4.07 -8.54
C GLU A 167 -14.22 4.41 -7.26
N SER A 168 -13.61 4.21 -6.09
CA SER A 168 -14.19 4.51 -4.77
C SER A 168 -14.52 6.01 -4.59
N ARG A 169 -13.75 6.90 -5.20
CA ARG A 169 -14.04 8.34 -5.22
C ARG A 169 -15.25 8.65 -6.08
N ASN A 170 -15.31 8.09 -7.28
CA ASN A 170 -16.39 8.33 -8.24
C ASN A 170 -17.74 7.88 -7.66
N GLU A 171 -17.77 6.74 -6.98
CA GLU A 171 -18.98 6.25 -6.29
C GLU A 171 -19.43 7.16 -5.15
N ARG A 172 -18.47 7.72 -4.37
CA ARG A 172 -18.78 8.69 -3.31
C ARG A 172 -19.31 10.01 -3.89
N GLY A 173 -18.71 10.49 -4.98
CA GLY A 173 -19.18 11.69 -5.69
C GLY A 173 -20.58 11.52 -6.27
N ALA A 174 -20.92 10.36 -6.80
CA ALA A 174 -22.23 10.06 -7.36
C ALA A 174 -23.34 9.92 -6.30
N ARG A 175 -22.99 9.62 -5.05
CA ARG A 175 -23.95 9.48 -3.93
C ARG A 175 -24.29 10.78 -3.21
N LEU A 176 -23.54 11.86 -3.44
CA LEU A 176 -23.87 13.18 -2.87
C LEU A 176 -24.95 13.82 -3.76
N PRO A 177 -26.20 14.00 -3.29
CA PRO A 177 -27.21 14.70 -4.06
C PRO A 177 -26.79 16.15 -4.25
N ASP A 178 -27.04 16.66 -5.46
CA ASP A 178 -26.82 18.04 -5.87
C ASP A 178 -27.71 18.95 -4.98
N LEU A 179 -27.17 19.43 -3.86
CA LEU A 179 -27.81 20.43 -3.02
C LEU A 179 -27.77 21.76 -3.76
N ARG A 180 -28.58 21.89 -4.83
CA ARG A 180 -28.86 23.19 -5.42
C ARG A 180 -29.52 24.05 -4.36
N PRO A 181 -29.09 25.28 -4.11
CA PRO A 181 -29.79 26.17 -3.21
C PRO A 181 -31.20 26.41 -3.79
N VAL A 182 -32.22 26.04 -3.01
CA VAL A 182 -33.60 26.37 -3.32
C VAL A 182 -33.66 27.89 -3.42
N GLY A 183 -33.95 28.37 -4.64
CA GLY A 183 -34.03 29.78 -4.97
C GLY A 183 -34.95 30.49 -3.98
N SER A 184 -34.46 31.56 -3.39
CA SER A 184 -35.23 32.54 -2.61
C SER A 184 -36.37 33.07 -3.47
N ALA A 185 -37.60 32.52 -3.26
CA ALA A 185 -38.80 33.10 -3.80
C ALA A 185 -38.96 34.54 -3.23
N GLY A 186 -38.83 35.51 -4.10
CA GLY A 186 -39.00 36.90 -3.78
C GLY A 186 -40.39 37.18 -3.18
N LEU A 187 -40.40 37.63 -1.93
CA LEU A 187 -41.62 38.17 -1.28
C LEU A 187 -41.89 39.56 -1.83
N SER A 188 -42.81 39.65 -2.80
CA SER A 188 -43.33 40.94 -3.32
C SER A 188 -44.30 41.53 -2.29
N LEU A 189 -43.83 42.53 -1.55
CA LEU A 189 -44.71 43.39 -0.73
C LEU A 189 -45.49 44.32 -1.65
N ARG A 190 -46.77 44.05 -1.90
CA ARG A 190 -47.72 45.03 -2.43
C ARG A 190 -48.16 45.93 -1.27
N ARG A 191 -47.81 47.23 -1.38
CA ARG A 191 -48.42 48.31 -0.60
C ARG A 191 -49.79 48.62 -1.19
N ALA A 192 -50.82 48.72 -0.32
CA ALA A 192 -52.06 49.44 -0.50
C ALA A 192 -52.12 50.50 0.61
#